data_d07354fae5733f4df3a985ba1f49f66a
#
_entry.id   d07354fae5733f4df3a985ba1f49f66a
#
_cell.length_a   1.000
_cell.length_b   1.000
_cell.length_c   1.000
_cell.angle_alpha   90.00
_cell.angle_beta   90.00
_cell.angle_gamma   90.00
#
_symmetry.space_group_name_H-M   'P 1'
#
loop_
_entity.id
_entity.type
_entity.pdbx_description
1 polymer ?
#
loop_
_entity_poly.entity_id
_entity_poly.type
_entity_poly.pdbx_seq_one_letter_code
_entity_poly.pdbx_strand_id
1 'polypeptide(L)'
;MKQRLFAFFIVFVLVFSLTTSVFAQSYSLELTQETVHVYWNTDGTMSLEYSLLFKNNPDALAIEFVDVVLPDNNYIISEVSAEIDGHALSVEEKYQGKGPGVAVDLGEYPILAGESGLV
;
A
#
# COMPACT_ATOMS: atom_id res chain seq x y z
N MET A 1 -55.48 -2.61 17.55
CA MET A 1 -54.70 -2.35 16.35
C MET A 1 -53.64 -1.25 16.55
N LYS A 2 -53.98 -0.14 17.15
CA LYS A 2 -53.03 0.99 17.35
C LYS A 2 -51.82 0.61 18.24
N GLN A 3 -52.03 -0.20 19.29
CA GLN A 3 -50.94 -0.65 20.18
C GLN A 3 -49.97 -1.60 19.48
N ARG A 4 -50.45 -2.46 18.59
CA ARG A 4 -49.60 -3.40 17.83
C ARG A 4 -48.76 -2.66 16.77
N LEU A 5 -49.33 -1.62 16.17
CA LEU A 5 -48.63 -0.76 15.19
C LEU A 5 -47.54 0.06 15.89
N PHE A 6 -47.81 0.53 17.10
CA PHE A 6 -46.86 1.30 17.91
C PHE A 6 -45.68 0.40 18.36
N ALA A 7 -45.96 -0.83 18.78
CA ALA A 7 -44.93 -1.79 19.14
C ALA A 7 -44.04 -2.14 17.93
N PHE A 8 -44.63 -2.29 16.75
CA PHE A 8 -43.89 -2.53 15.51
C PHE A 8 -42.97 -1.37 15.13
N PHE A 9 -43.44 -0.15 15.34
CA PHE A 9 -42.66 1.07 15.09
C PHE A 9 -41.47 1.19 16.06
N ILE A 10 -41.65 0.87 17.35
CA ILE A 10 -40.57 0.87 18.33
C ILE A 10 -39.50 -0.15 17.99
N VAL A 11 -39.90 -1.37 17.60
CA VAL A 11 -38.96 -2.42 17.19
C VAL A 11 -38.18 -2.02 15.95
N PHE A 12 -38.86 -1.40 14.97
CA PHE A 12 -38.23 -0.90 13.75
C PHE A 12 -37.20 0.19 14.04
N VAL A 13 -37.50 1.14 14.93
CA VAL A 13 -36.57 2.21 15.34
C VAL A 13 -35.38 1.61 16.11
N LEU A 14 -35.59 0.62 16.95
CA LEU A 14 -34.52 -0.05 17.69
C LEU A 14 -33.56 -0.83 16.78
N VAL A 15 -34.08 -1.49 15.76
CA VAL A 15 -33.26 -2.20 14.76
C VAL A 15 -32.40 -1.24 13.92
N PHE A 16 -32.94 -0.05 13.58
CA PHE A 16 -32.19 0.97 12.84
C PHE A 16 -31.15 1.69 13.71
N SER A 17 -31.27 1.68 15.03
CA SER A 17 -30.30 2.30 15.95
C SER A 17 -29.04 1.48 16.16
N LEU A 18 -29.00 0.23 15.69
CA LEU A 18 -27.85 -0.66 15.79
C LEU A 18 -26.88 -0.56 14.58
N THR A 19 -26.97 0.52 13.78
CA THR A 19 -25.95 0.79 12.78
C THR A 19 -24.65 1.18 13.48
N THR A 20 -23.85 0.17 13.78
CA THR A 20 -22.46 0.38 14.17
C THR A 20 -21.76 1.08 13.02
N SER A 21 -21.13 2.21 13.29
CA SER A 21 -20.25 2.88 12.34
C SER A 21 -19.13 1.90 11.98
N VAL A 22 -19.21 1.29 10.81
CA VAL A 22 -18.10 0.54 10.25
C VAL A 22 -17.07 1.59 9.88
N PHE A 23 -16.06 1.78 10.71
CA PHE A 23 -14.88 2.52 10.31
C PHE A 23 -14.22 1.71 9.20
N ALA A 24 -14.31 2.20 7.98
CA ALA A 24 -13.53 1.68 6.88
C ALA A 24 -12.05 1.92 7.23
N GLN A 25 -11.34 0.85 7.59
CA GLN A 25 -9.89 0.92 7.70
C GLN A 25 -9.36 1.23 6.29
N SER A 26 -8.62 2.32 6.16
CA SER A 26 -7.98 2.72 4.92
C SER A 26 -6.49 2.42 4.97
N TYR A 27 -5.91 2.14 3.82
CA TYR A 27 -4.46 2.15 3.67
C TYR A 27 -3.97 3.59 3.81
N SER A 28 -2.96 3.80 4.63
CA SER A 28 -2.33 5.10 4.82
C SER A 28 -0.83 4.92 4.86
N LEU A 29 -0.19 5.16 3.74
CA LEU A 29 1.25 5.01 3.53
C LEU A 29 1.87 6.39 3.37
N GLU A 30 2.89 6.67 4.14
CA GLU A 30 3.71 7.87 4.02
C GLU A 30 5.12 7.48 3.59
N LEU A 31 5.59 8.06 2.49
CA LEU A 31 7.00 8.00 2.10
C LEU A 31 7.75 9.10 2.86
N THR A 32 8.47 8.70 3.91
CA THR A 32 9.14 9.65 4.80
C THR A 32 10.54 10.03 4.33
N GLN A 33 11.16 9.14 3.56
CA GLN A 33 12.47 9.39 2.95
C GLN A 33 12.57 8.68 1.61
N GLU A 34 13.09 9.38 0.62
CA GLU A 34 13.42 8.86 -0.70
C GLU A 34 14.85 9.25 -1.04
N THR A 35 15.63 8.27 -1.44
CA THR A 35 16.98 8.47 -1.99
C THR A 35 17.09 7.68 -3.28
N VAL A 36 17.54 8.31 -4.35
CA VAL A 36 17.76 7.67 -5.64
C VAL A 36 19.22 7.88 -6.05
N HIS A 37 19.93 6.78 -6.22
CA HIS A 37 21.25 6.80 -6.82
C HIS A 37 21.17 6.44 -8.29
N VAL A 38 21.81 7.23 -9.12
CA VAL A 38 21.85 7.07 -10.58
C VAL A 38 23.28 6.75 -11.00
N TYR A 39 23.47 5.60 -11.63
CA TYR A 39 24.74 5.13 -12.14
C TYR A 39 24.70 5.12 -13.66
N TRP A 40 25.58 5.87 -14.30
CA TRP A 40 25.76 5.87 -15.76
C TRP A 40 26.67 4.73 -16.17
N ASN A 41 26.17 3.87 -17.03
CA ASN A 41 26.93 2.76 -17.56
C ASN A 41 27.67 3.16 -18.85
N THR A 42 28.76 2.47 -19.16
CA THR A 42 29.60 2.76 -20.33
C THR A 42 28.89 2.49 -21.67
N ASP A 43 27.82 1.69 -21.66
CA ASP A 43 26.99 1.39 -22.82
C ASP A 43 25.88 2.42 -23.09
N GLY A 44 25.79 3.48 -22.26
CA GLY A 44 24.79 4.55 -22.37
C GLY A 44 23.49 4.27 -21.62
N THR A 45 23.39 3.15 -20.91
CA THR A 45 22.26 2.86 -20.01
C THR A 45 22.44 3.49 -18.63
N MET A 46 21.39 3.50 -17.83
CA MET A 46 21.43 3.89 -16.42
C MET A 46 21.03 2.69 -15.54
N SER A 47 21.70 2.55 -14.40
CA SER A 47 21.21 1.75 -13.29
C SER A 47 20.68 2.68 -12.20
N LEU A 48 19.52 2.37 -11.65
CA LEU A 48 18.86 3.13 -10.61
C LEU A 48 18.77 2.31 -9.33
N GLU A 49 19.13 2.90 -8.21
CA GLU A 49 18.97 2.31 -6.89
C GLU A 49 18.08 3.24 -6.07
N TYR A 50 16.92 2.74 -5.70
CA TYR A 50 15.96 3.44 -4.85
C TYR A 50 16.11 2.98 -3.41
N SER A 51 16.04 3.91 -2.48
CA SER A 51 15.95 3.64 -1.05
C SER A 51 14.76 4.42 -0.51
N LEU A 52 13.69 3.71 -0.19
CA LEU A 52 12.39 4.26 0.11
C LEU A 52 11.98 3.86 1.52
N LEU A 53 11.93 4.83 2.44
CA LEU A 53 11.46 4.59 3.80
C LEU A 53 9.97 4.90 3.89
N PHE A 54 9.19 3.85 4.02
CA PHE A 54 7.74 3.93 4.20
C PHE A 54 7.37 3.85 5.67
N LYS A 55 6.37 4.63 6.05
CA LYS A 55 5.74 4.58 7.36
C LYS A 55 4.27 4.32 7.23
N ASN A 56 3.77 3.34 7.98
CA ASN A 56 2.35 3.05 8.05
C ASN A 56 1.70 3.79 9.23
N ASN A 57 0.47 4.25 9.04
CA ASN A 57 -0.30 4.90 10.09
C ASN A 57 -0.68 3.87 11.18
N PRO A 58 -0.66 4.23 12.48
CA PRO A 58 -1.06 3.34 13.56
C PRO A 58 -2.49 2.78 13.48
N ASP A 59 -3.38 3.50 12.78
CA ASP A 59 -4.80 3.11 12.64
C ASP A 59 -5.11 2.49 11.26
N ALA A 60 -4.09 2.24 10.43
CA ALA A 60 -4.25 1.71 9.09
C ALA A 60 -4.08 0.18 9.04
N LEU A 61 -4.48 -0.41 7.89
CA LEU A 61 -4.19 -1.80 7.59
C LEU A 61 -2.69 -2.02 7.34
N ALA A 62 -2.23 -3.25 7.51
CA ALA A 62 -0.89 -3.63 7.10
C ALA A 62 -0.69 -3.38 5.61
N ILE A 63 0.50 -2.92 5.22
CA ILE A 63 0.85 -2.69 3.83
C ILE A 63 1.54 -3.94 3.30
N GLU A 64 0.91 -4.57 2.33
CA GLU A 64 1.36 -5.82 1.74
C GLU A 64 2.08 -5.62 0.40
N PHE A 65 1.92 -4.46 -0.23
CA PHE A 65 2.63 -4.09 -1.45
C PHE A 65 2.85 -2.59 -1.52
N VAL A 66 3.85 -2.16 -2.26
CA VAL A 66 4.11 -0.77 -2.56
C VAL A 66 4.32 -0.58 -4.06
N ASP A 67 3.77 0.49 -4.59
CA ASP A 67 3.97 0.90 -5.97
C ASP A 67 5.16 1.85 -6.07
N VAL A 68 6.09 1.54 -6.96
CA VAL A 68 7.29 2.36 -7.21
C VAL A 68 7.22 2.92 -8.62
N VAL A 69 7.25 4.25 -8.72
CA VAL A 69 7.29 4.96 -10.00
C VAL A 69 8.68 4.86 -10.60
N LEU A 70 8.75 4.55 -11.90
CA LEU A 70 9.98 4.52 -12.68
C LEU A 70 10.02 5.72 -13.66
N PRO A 71 11.20 6.17 -14.09
CA PRO A 71 11.32 7.33 -14.95
C PRO A 71 10.74 7.14 -16.35
N ASP A 72 10.79 5.91 -16.87
CA ASP A 72 10.24 5.54 -18.18
C ASP A 72 9.88 4.04 -18.25
N ASN A 73 9.44 3.59 -19.44
CA ASN A 73 9.10 2.18 -19.69
C ASN A 73 10.27 1.35 -20.26
N ASN A 74 11.48 1.91 -20.36
CA ASN A 74 12.64 1.23 -20.92
C ASN A 74 13.39 0.44 -19.84
N TYR A 75 12.68 -0.38 -19.11
CA TYR A 75 13.26 -1.28 -18.12
C TYR A 75 12.91 -2.73 -18.43
N ILE A 76 13.73 -3.64 -17.95
CA ILE A 76 13.53 -5.08 -18.09
C ILE A 76 13.12 -5.61 -16.71
N ILE A 77 11.87 -6.08 -16.58
CA ILE A 77 11.32 -6.49 -15.27
C ILE A 77 12.17 -7.57 -14.57
N SER A 78 12.78 -8.48 -15.32
CA SER A 78 13.65 -9.51 -14.75
C SER A 78 14.99 -8.98 -14.19
N GLU A 79 15.34 -7.73 -14.48
CA GLU A 79 16.52 -7.04 -13.95
C GLU A 79 16.15 -6.12 -12.76
N VAL A 80 14.86 -5.99 -12.45
CA VAL A 80 14.39 -5.24 -11.29
C VAL A 80 14.35 -6.16 -10.09
N SER A 81 15.01 -5.78 -9.02
CA SER A 81 14.98 -6.48 -7.73
C SER A 81 14.60 -5.53 -6.62
N ALA A 82 14.00 -6.05 -5.58
CA ALA A 82 13.64 -5.29 -4.39
C ALA A 82 13.91 -6.11 -3.13
N GLU A 83 14.12 -5.41 -2.04
CA GLU A 83 14.25 -5.99 -0.70
C GLU A 83 13.62 -5.07 0.34
N ILE A 84 13.24 -5.60 1.49
CA ILE A 84 12.86 -4.86 2.67
C ILE A 84 13.69 -5.33 3.86
N ASP A 85 14.40 -4.41 4.49
CA ASP A 85 15.27 -4.70 5.66
C ASP A 85 16.20 -5.91 5.44
N GLY A 86 16.70 -6.07 4.20
CA GLY A 86 17.60 -7.17 3.78
C GLY A 86 16.91 -8.46 3.34
N HIS A 87 15.58 -8.49 3.28
CA HIS A 87 14.79 -9.63 2.79
C HIS A 87 14.35 -9.42 1.35
N ALA A 88 14.73 -10.34 0.46
CA ALA A 88 14.37 -10.27 -0.96
C ALA A 88 12.85 -10.33 -1.16
N LEU A 89 12.34 -9.48 -2.04
CA LEU A 89 10.94 -9.33 -2.38
C LEU A 89 10.66 -9.68 -3.83
N SER A 90 9.40 -9.96 -4.13
CA SER A 90 8.91 -10.13 -5.50
C SER A 90 8.56 -8.78 -6.12
N VAL A 91 8.93 -8.59 -7.38
CA VAL A 91 8.60 -7.41 -8.18
C VAL A 91 7.70 -7.82 -9.33
N GLU A 92 6.60 -7.10 -9.51
CA GLU A 92 5.59 -7.38 -10.52
C GLU A 92 5.28 -6.15 -11.38
N GLU A 93 4.86 -6.38 -12.62
CA GLU A 93 4.41 -5.31 -13.54
C GLU A 93 3.02 -4.74 -13.20
N LYS A 94 2.38 -5.22 -12.16
CA LYS A 94 1.00 -4.83 -11.76
C LYS A 94 0.91 -3.46 -11.07
N TYR A 95 1.70 -2.50 -11.52
CA TYR A 95 1.64 -1.12 -11.05
C TYR A 95 0.26 -0.51 -11.31
N GLN A 96 -0.38 0.03 -10.29
CA GLN A 96 -1.72 0.62 -10.37
C GLN A 96 -1.73 2.14 -10.49
N GLY A 97 -0.57 2.78 -10.40
CA GLY A 97 -0.42 4.22 -10.54
C GLY A 97 -0.52 4.71 -11.98
N LYS A 98 -0.28 6.00 -12.17
CA LYS A 98 -0.20 6.61 -13.49
C LYS A 98 1.25 6.64 -13.97
N GLY A 99 1.48 6.20 -15.20
CA GLY A 99 2.80 6.19 -15.83
C GLY A 99 3.56 4.89 -15.61
N PRO A 100 4.88 4.87 -15.90
CA PRO A 100 5.71 3.69 -15.70
C PRO A 100 5.96 3.40 -14.22
N GLY A 101 5.98 2.14 -13.86
CA GLY A 101 6.21 1.72 -12.48
C GLY A 101 6.12 0.22 -12.30
N VAL A 102 6.46 -0.23 -11.12
CA VAL A 102 6.39 -1.62 -10.68
C VAL A 102 5.70 -1.73 -9.34
N ALA A 103 5.07 -2.85 -9.08
CA ALA A 103 4.56 -3.21 -7.76
C ALA A 103 5.55 -4.11 -7.05
N VAL A 104 5.91 -3.77 -5.83
CA VAL A 104 6.76 -4.59 -4.96
C VAL A 104 5.85 -5.28 -3.95
N ASP A 105 5.80 -6.60 -4.01
CA ASP A 105 5.05 -7.43 -3.06
C ASP A 105 5.91 -7.66 -1.82
N LEU A 106 5.43 -7.21 -0.67
CA LEU A 106 6.14 -7.35 0.61
C LEU A 106 6.05 -8.77 1.18
N GLY A 107 5.13 -9.60 0.67
CA GLY A 107 5.02 -11.02 1.01
C GLY A 107 4.88 -11.28 2.51
N GLU A 108 5.85 -11.95 3.08
CA GLU A 108 5.91 -12.30 4.51
C GLU A 108 6.40 -11.14 5.41
N TYR A 109 6.76 -9.99 4.81
CA TYR A 109 7.32 -8.82 5.51
C TYR A 109 6.45 -7.57 5.35
N PRO A 110 5.14 -7.62 5.64
CA PRO A 110 4.26 -6.45 5.51
C PRO A 110 4.67 -5.36 6.51
N ILE A 111 4.46 -4.11 6.16
CA ILE A 111 4.64 -2.99 7.08
C ILE A 111 3.37 -2.88 7.93
N LEU A 112 3.46 -3.32 9.19
CA LEU A 112 2.32 -3.32 10.09
C LEU A 112 1.92 -1.90 10.50
N ALA A 113 0.72 -1.76 11.06
CA ALA A 113 0.22 -0.49 11.57
C ALA A 113 1.22 0.16 12.54
N GLY A 114 1.57 1.43 12.29
CA GLY A 114 2.52 2.20 13.10
C GLY A 114 4.00 1.87 12.88
N GLU A 115 4.32 0.88 12.05
CA GLU A 115 5.69 0.50 11.74
C GLU A 115 6.23 1.22 10.49
N SER A 116 7.53 1.12 10.30
CA SER A 116 8.24 1.61 9.12
C SER A 116 9.01 0.46 8.47
N GLY A 117 9.15 0.53 7.14
CA GLY A 117 9.95 -0.42 6.37
C GLY A 117 10.80 0.31 5.34
N LEU A 118 12.04 -0.11 5.18
CA LEU A 118 12.96 0.39 4.18
C LEU A 118 12.99 -0.57 3.00
N VAL A 119 12.45 -0.12 1.86
CA VAL A 119 12.42 -0.84 0.58
C VAL A 119 13.44 -0.26 -0.38
#